data_36fc2c76ac1de031c1efc4aa43065e67
#
_entry.id   36fc2c76ac1de031c1efc4aa43065e67
#
_cell.length_a   1.000
_cell.length_b   1.000
_cell.length_c   1.000
_cell.angle_alpha   90.00
_cell.angle_beta   90.00
_cell.angle_gamma   90.00
#
_symmetry.space_group_name_H-M   'P 1'
#
loop_
_entity.id
_entity.type
_entity.pdbx_description
1 polymer ?
#
loop_
_entity_poly.entity_id
_entity_poly.type
_entity_poly.pdbx_seq_one_letter_code
_entity_poly.pdbx_strand_id
1 'polypeptide(L)'
;MATTAYHGLDSNSNPLDDNCNDDFYLGEMGMGAHQGNSQVYNSYYCMEFNNNGDTSNTETYAKWMVDNGRDHTYGYWFLLGPMFANPDATTSSYTCSNGKVVSGYHSYTVDTPAAANAWGQQQAKAAYNAWLNFPDILGSTIFCDVEQQEAAGWYPSSFGLINGYEYYELNREVIIGFVQEIFNQGMVGGVYSDPGDWDVITDSWTGLGSYTSHVWVADWTGSSSECLPTWSAPSIGGVGAQIWQYYGSNTMDLDAAISLPS
;
A
#
# COMPACT_ATOMS: atom_id res chain seq x y z
N MET A 1 14.74 20.28 -12.79
CA MET A 1 14.81 19.03 -12.01
C MET A 1 14.17 19.33 -10.67
N ALA A 2 13.30 18.47 -10.19
CA ALA A 2 12.80 18.58 -8.81
C ALA A 2 13.97 18.35 -7.85
N THR A 3 13.89 18.94 -6.67
CA THR A 3 14.91 18.78 -5.63
C THR A 3 14.26 17.98 -4.52
N THR A 4 14.91 16.91 -4.09
CA THR A 4 14.51 16.17 -2.90
C THR A 4 14.51 17.12 -1.70
N ALA A 5 13.41 17.15 -0.96
CA ALA A 5 13.22 18.09 0.15
C ALA A 5 13.11 17.38 1.50
N TYR A 6 12.66 16.12 1.51
CA TYR A 6 12.34 15.35 2.70
C TYR A 6 12.95 13.97 2.59
N HIS A 7 13.47 13.46 3.71
CA HIS A 7 13.92 12.09 3.89
C HIS A 7 12.91 11.32 4.74
N GLY A 8 12.69 10.06 4.41
CA GLY A 8 11.77 9.21 5.16
C GLY A 8 12.14 7.75 5.09
N LEU A 9 11.41 6.98 5.85
CA LEU A 9 11.52 5.53 5.94
C LEU A 9 10.18 4.90 5.71
N ASP A 10 10.19 3.76 5.05
CA ASP A 10 9.14 2.79 5.22
C ASP A 10 9.73 1.48 5.79
N SER A 11 8.92 0.75 6.49
CA SER A 11 9.38 -0.50 7.07
C SER A 11 8.19 -1.37 7.44
N ASN A 12 8.32 -2.64 7.16
CA ASN A 12 7.47 -3.69 7.71
C ASN A 12 8.02 -4.28 9.03
N SER A 13 9.11 -3.72 9.55
CA SER A 13 9.73 -4.11 10.82
C SER A 13 10.26 -2.86 11.55
N ASN A 14 10.74 -2.99 12.78
CA ASN A 14 11.36 -1.86 13.49
C ASN A 14 12.46 -1.23 12.64
N PRO A 15 12.33 0.02 12.22
CA PRO A 15 13.33 0.66 11.40
C PRO A 15 14.65 0.74 12.15
N LEU A 16 15.72 0.46 11.45
CA LEU A 16 17.05 0.68 11.96
C LEU A 16 17.38 2.17 11.81
N ASP A 17 18.13 2.71 12.76
CA ASP A 17 18.68 4.06 12.63
C ASP A 17 19.63 4.11 11.41
N ASP A 18 19.21 4.80 10.37
CA ASP A 18 19.98 4.97 9.13
C ASP A 18 20.98 6.14 9.20
N ASN A 19 21.07 6.81 10.35
CA ASN A 19 21.86 8.02 10.59
C ASN A 19 21.40 9.26 9.79
N CYS A 20 20.20 9.21 9.21
CA CYS A 20 19.55 10.37 8.59
C CYS A 20 18.57 11.04 9.56
N ASN A 21 18.12 12.22 9.23
CA ASN A 21 17.00 12.84 9.93
C ASN A 21 15.72 12.53 9.15
N ASP A 22 14.90 11.65 9.69
CA ASP A 22 13.62 11.32 9.09
C ASP A 22 12.63 12.46 9.26
N ASP A 23 12.07 12.90 8.16
CA ASP A 23 11.01 13.89 8.10
C ASP A 23 9.63 13.23 8.05
N PHE A 24 9.54 12.02 7.52
CA PHE A 24 8.28 11.27 7.39
C PHE A 24 8.49 9.75 7.51
N TYR A 25 7.38 9.03 7.72
CA TYR A 25 7.35 7.58 7.81
C TYR A 25 6.10 7.02 7.13
N LEU A 26 6.27 5.87 6.45
CA LEU A 26 5.16 5.10 5.92
C LEU A 26 5.14 3.72 6.59
N GLY A 27 3.98 3.29 7.05
CA GLY A 27 3.85 2.01 7.73
C GLY A 27 2.66 1.19 7.27
N GLU A 28 2.85 -0.13 7.25
CA GLU A 28 1.80 -1.06 6.87
C GLU A 28 0.67 -1.08 7.89
N MET A 29 -0.54 -0.81 7.47
CA MET A 29 -1.73 -0.91 8.32
C MET A 29 -2.39 -2.28 8.24
N GLY A 30 -2.21 -3.01 7.13
CA GLY A 30 -2.79 -4.31 6.89
C GLY A 30 -3.08 -4.59 5.42
N MET A 31 -3.89 -5.62 5.17
CA MET A 31 -4.25 -6.08 3.83
C MET A 31 -5.66 -6.64 3.75
N GLY A 32 -6.22 -6.66 2.54
CA GLY A 32 -7.49 -7.32 2.23
C GLY A 32 -8.72 -6.63 2.81
N ALA A 33 -9.84 -7.34 2.87
CA ALA A 33 -11.10 -6.86 3.44
C ALA A 33 -12.01 -7.99 3.94
N HIS A 34 -12.92 -7.65 4.86
CA HIS A 34 -14.05 -8.51 5.20
C HIS A 34 -15.15 -8.43 4.15
N GLN A 35 -15.61 -9.55 3.68
CA GLN A 35 -16.88 -9.61 2.99
C GLN A 35 -17.98 -10.09 3.91
N GLY A 36 -18.95 -9.23 4.11
CA GLY A 36 -20.30 -9.42 4.62
C GLY A 36 -20.65 -10.72 5.33
N ASN A 37 -21.72 -10.84 5.99
CA ASN A 37 -22.30 -11.87 6.85
C ASN A 37 -22.03 -13.37 6.61
N SER A 38 -21.25 -13.76 5.64
CA SER A 38 -20.89 -15.15 5.37
C SER A 38 -19.38 -15.30 5.29
N GLN A 39 -18.79 -15.54 6.45
CA GLN A 39 -17.53 -16.25 6.58
C GLN A 39 -16.47 -15.86 5.56
N VAL A 40 -15.41 -15.20 6.00
CA VAL A 40 -14.19 -15.34 5.32
C VAL A 40 -13.60 -14.17 4.61
N TYR A 41 -13.44 -13.09 5.18
CA TYR A 41 -12.20 -12.38 5.04
C TYR A 41 -12.00 -11.50 6.23
N ASN A 42 -11.02 -11.83 6.96
CA ASN A 42 -10.46 -10.89 7.89
C ASN A 42 -9.62 -9.92 7.09
N SER A 43 -9.90 -8.63 7.21
CA SER A 43 -8.89 -7.64 7.01
C SER A 43 -7.77 -8.01 7.99
N TYR A 44 -6.58 -8.20 7.46
CA TYR A 44 -5.44 -8.57 8.26
C TYR A 44 -4.76 -7.30 8.71
N TYR A 45 -4.96 -6.94 9.94
CA TYR A 45 -4.21 -5.86 10.54
C TYR A 45 -2.85 -6.41 10.97
N CYS A 46 -1.87 -6.23 10.11
CA CYS A 46 -0.47 -6.34 10.50
C CYS A 46 -0.07 -5.00 11.09
N MET A 47 -0.48 -4.73 12.32
CA MET A 47 -0.32 -3.42 12.91
C MET A 47 1.14 -3.13 13.25
N GLU A 48 1.84 -2.48 12.36
CA GLU A 48 3.17 -1.95 12.64
C GLU A 48 3.15 -0.71 13.51
N PHE A 49 1.99 -0.08 13.64
CA PHE A 49 1.78 1.04 14.54
C PHE A 49 1.58 0.64 16.00
N ASN A 50 1.42 -0.65 16.27
CA ASN A 50 1.43 -1.21 17.60
C ASN A 50 2.46 -2.32 17.67
N ASN A 51 3.39 -2.27 18.61
CA ASN A 51 4.23 -3.40 18.98
C ASN A 51 3.35 -4.56 19.44
N ASN A 52 2.87 -5.34 18.49
CA ASN A 52 1.93 -6.42 18.73
C ASN A 52 2.61 -7.55 19.49
N GLY A 53 2.43 -7.52 20.79
CA GLY A 53 2.80 -8.61 21.71
C GLY A 53 3.86 -8.29 22.71
N ASP A 54 4.61 -7.21 22.60
CA ASP A 54 5.48 -6.75 23.67
C ASP A 54 4.83 -5.58 24.40
N THR A 55 4.15 -5.90 25.49
CA THR A 55 3.52 -4.90 26.36
C THR A 55 4.54 -4.12 27.20
N SER A 56 5.82 -4.42 27.08
CA SER A 56 6.89 -3.79 27.85
C SER A 56 7.60 -2.65 27.11
N ASN A 57 7.43 -2.52 25.77
CA ASN A 57 8.03 -1.46 24.97
C ASN A 57 7.08 -1.02 23.86
N THR A 58 6.22 -0.08 24.16
CA THR A 58 4.98 0.21 23.44
C THR A 58 5.07 1.34 22.45
N GLU A 59 6.22 1.91 22.18
CA GLU A 59 6.35 2.93 21.17
C GLU A 59 6.65 2.30 19.82
N THR A 60 5.69 2.44 18.91
CA THR A 60 5.93 2.20 17.49
C THR A 60 6.79 3.32 16.95
N TYR A 61 7.49 3.08 15.85
CA TYR A 61 8.32 4.13 15.24
C TYR A 61 7.47 5.34 14.81
N ALA A 62 6.27 5.09 14.27
CA ALA A 62 5.34 6.17 13.95
C ALA A 62 4.97 7.03 15.16
N LYS A 63 4.67 6.39 16.31
CA LYS A 63 4.42 7.11 17.54
C LYS A 63 5.65 7.87 18.02
N TRP A 64 6.82 7.26 17.94
CA TRP A 64 8.06 7.93 18.29
C TRP A 64 8.31 9.16 17.42
N MET A 65 8.05 9.08 16.12
CA MET A 65 8.13 10.21 15.18
C MET A 65 7.24 11.38 15.65
N VAL A 66 5.97 11.10 15.96
CA VAL A 66 5.00 12.10 16.44
C VAL A 66 5.43 12.67 17.80
N ASP A 67 5.82 11.84 18.74
CA ASP A 67 6.26 12.26 20.07
C ASP A 67 7.53 13.14 20.02
N ASN A 68 8.32 13.03 18.97
CA ASN A 68 9.49 13.87 18.70
C ASN A 68 9.21 15.05 17.75
N GLY A 69 7.93 15.39 17.53
CA GLY A 69 7.50 16.54 16.74
C GLY A 69 7.64 16.35 15.23
N ARG A 70 7.61 15.11 14.76
CA ARG A 70 7.65 14.74 13.34
C ARG A 70 6.29 14.24 12.92
N ASP A 71 5.45 15.15 12.45
CA ASP A 71 4.00 14.94 12.27
C ASP A 71 3.62 14.33 10.92
N HIS A 72 4.59 13.78 10.17
CA HIS A 72 4.33 13.27 8.82
C HIS A 72 4.45 11.74 8.79
N THR A 73 3.43 11.09 9.27
CA THR A 73 3.30 9.62 9.20
C THR A 73 2.11 9.25 8.35
N TYR A 74 2.29 8.26 7.48
CA TYR A 74 1.25 7.79 6.56
C TYR A 74 1.07 6.29 6.69
N GLY A 75 -0.15 5.82 6.39
CA GLY A 75 -0.44 4.40 6.34
C GLY A 75 -0.50 3.90 4.91
N TYR A 76 -0.07 2.65 4.69
CA TYR A 76 -0.36 1.95 3.46
C TYR A 76 -1.09 0.64 3.71
N TRP A 77 -1.81 0.20 2.68
CA TRP A 77 -2.63 -1.00 2.69
C TRP A 77 -2.22 -1.92 1.55
N PHE A 78 -1.74 -3.12 1.86
CA PHE A 78 -1.40 -4.09 0.85
C PHE A 78 -2.67 -4.51 0.09
N LEU A 79 -2.77 -4.11 -1.18
CA LEU A 79 -3.98 -4.26 -1.96
C LEU A 79 -4.04 -5.62 -2.63
N LEU A 80 -5.07 -6.38 -2.32
CA LEU A 80 -5.29 -7.68 -2.92
C LEU A 80 -6.05 -7.57 -4.23
N GLY A 81 -5.53 -8.19 -5.27
CA GLY A 81 -6.12 -8.24 -6.60
C GLY A 81 -7.40 -9.09 -6.68
N PRO A 82 -8.06 -9.06 -7.84
CA PRO A 82 -9.38 -9.71 -8.00
C PRO A 82 -9.31 -11.25 -7.97
N MET A 83 -8.17 -11.85 -8.35
CA MET A 83 -8.01 -13.31 -8.31
C MET A 83 -7.89 -13.83 -6.88
N PHE A 84 -7.45 -13.02 -5.94
CA PHE A 84 -7.38 -13.40 -4.52
C PHE A 84 -8.75 -13.79 -3.97
N ALA A 85 -9.81 -13.30 -4.56
CA ALA A 85 -11.19 -13.64 -4.25
C ALA A 85 -11.68 -14.93 -4.95
N ASN A 86 -10.80 -15.79 -5.48
CA ASN A 86 -11.19 -17.01 -6.19
C ASN A 86 -11.70 -18.10 -5.22
N PRO A 87 -12.91 -18.63 -5.41
CA PRO A 87 -13.50 -19.65 -4.55
C PRO A 87 -12.77 -21.00 -4.56
N ASP A 88 -11.97 -21.26 -5.58
CA ASP A 88 -11.20 -22.51 -5.71
C ASP A 88 -9.84 -22.44 -4.97
N ALA A 89 -9.47 -21.29 -4.45
CA ALA A 89 -8.25 -21.15 -3.65
C ALA A 89 -8.50 -21.71 -2.25
N THR A 90 -7.73 -22.71 -1.90
CA THR A 90 -7.65 -23.23 -0.52
C THR A 90 -7.08 -22.14 0.40
N THR A 91 -7.27 -22.29 1.69
CA THR A 91 -6.74 -21.40 2.74
C THR A 91 -5.40 -20.77 2.39
N SER A 92 -5.32 -19.46 2.29
CA SER A 92 -4.04 -18.76 2.30
C SER A 92 -3.73 -18.29 3.70
N SER A 93 -2.47 -18.32 4.07
CA SER A 93 -1.97 -17.71 5.29
C SER A 93 -0.98 -16.62 4.91
N TYR A 94 -1.08 -15.50 5.57
CA TYR A 94 -0.09 -14.42 5.50
C TYR A 94 0.58 -14.30 6.85
N THR A 95 1.89 -14.15 6.85
CA THR A 95 2.65 -13.91 8.07
C THR A 95 3.04 -12.44 8.09
N CYS A 96 2.47 -11.70 9.01
CA CYS A 96 2.83 -10.30 9.24
C CYS A 96 4.29 -10.20 9.70
N SER A 97 4.92 -9.04 9.51
CA SER A 97 6.30 -8.76 9.97
C SER A 97 6.52 -9.04 11.46
N ASN A 98 5.49 -8.80 12.27
CA ASN A 98 5.50 -9.14 13.70
C ASN A 98 5.35 -10.64 14.00
N GLY A 99 5.41 -11.52 13.00
CA GLY A 99 5.26 -12.97 13.13
C GLY A 99 3.84 -13.47 13.34
N LYS A 100 2.84 -12.59 13.38
CA LYS A 100 1.43 -13.00 13.48
C LYS A 100 1.00 -13.67 12.17
N VAL A 101 0.60 -14.94 12.26
CA VAL A 101 0.02 -15.66 11.12
C VAL A 101 -1.47 -15.40 11.07
N VAL A 102 -1.93 -14.97 9.93
CA VAL A 102 -3.34 -14.72 9.66
C VAL A 102 -3.79 -15.62 8.51
N SER A 103 -4.86 -16.36 8.74
CA SER A 103 -5.40 -17.31 7.76
C SER A 103 -6.78 -16.86 7.32
N GLY A 104 -7.04 -16.97 6.04
CA GLY A 104 -8.35 -16.62 5.49
C GLY A 104 -8.78 -17.59 4.38
N TYR A 105 -10.05 -17.52 4.02
CA TYR A 105 -10.63 -18.33 2.96
C TYR A 105 -11.08 -17.44 1.82
N HIS A 106 -10.91 -17.90 0.59
CA HIS A 106 -11.37 -17.24 -0.62
C HIS A 106 -12.75 -17.77 -0.98
N SER A 107 -13.75 -16.94 -1.07
CA SER A 107 -15.12 -17.39 -1.38
C SER A 107 -15.85 -16.50 -2.40
N TYR A 108 -15.13 -15.64 -3.11
CA TYR A 108 -15.76 -14.64 -3.95
C TYR A 108 -15.11 -14.58 -5.33
N THR A 109 -15.93 -14.56 -6.36
CA THR A 109 -15.45 -14.41 -7.74
C THR A 109 -15.57 -12.95 -8.16
N VAL A 110 -14.45 -12.32 -8.45
CA VAL A 110 -14.37 -10.96 -9.00
C VAL A 110 -14.02 -11.08 -10.48
N ASP A 111 -15.05 -11.21 -11.31
CA ASP A 111 -14.92 -11.48 -12.74
C ASP A 111 -15.60 -10.42 -13.63
N THR A 112 -16.03 -9.32 -13.03
CA THR A 112 -16.58 -8.15 -13.73
C THR A 112 -15.97 -6.87 -13.20
N PRO A 113 -15.89 -5.79 -14.02
CA PRO A 113 -15.39 -4.49 -13.57
C PRO A 113 -16.12 -3.96 -12.33
N ALA A 114 -17.45 -4.10 -12.28
CA ALA A 114 -18.22 -3.65 -11.12
C ALA A 114 -17.90 -4.44 -9.84
N ALA A 115 -17.70 -5.76 -9.94
CA ALA A 115 -17.28 -6.57 -8.81
C ALA A 115 -15.84 -6.26 -8.37
N ALA A 116 -14.94 -6.00 -9.33
CA ALA A 116 -13.57 -5.61 -9.05
C ALA A 116 -13.51 -4.24 -8.34
N ASN A 117 -14.27 -3.27 -8.82
CA ASN A 117 -14.38 -1.96 -8.17
C ASN A 117 -14.94 -2.09 -6.74
N ALA A 118 -16.01 -2.86 -6.56
CA ALA A 118 -16.59 -3.13 -5.24
C ALA A 118 -15.59 -3.82 -4.29
N TRP A 119 -14.73 -4.71 -4.80
CA TRP A 119 -13.66 -5.34 -4.03
C TRP A 119 -12.63 -4.32 -3.56
N GLY A 120 -12.19 -3.41 -4.44
CA GLY A 120 -11.32 -2.28 -4.07
C GLY A 120 -11.94 -1.39 -3.00
N GLN A 121 -13.22 -1.03 -3.14
CA GLN A 121 -13.95 -0.24 -2.14
C GLN A 121 -14.03 -0.92 -0.76
N GLN A 122 -14.20 -2.23 -0.73
CA GLN A 122 -14.23 -2.98 0.53
C GLN A 122 -12.88 -2.93 1.24
N GLN A 123 -11.79 -3.10 0.50
CA GLN A 123 -10.43 -3.00 1.03
C GLN A 123 -10.16 -1.58 1.55
N ALA A 124 -10.59 -0.55 0.82
CA ALA A 124 -10.49 0.83 1.27
C ALA A 124 -11.24 1.09 2.59
N LYS A 125 -12.45 0.53 2.75
CA LYS A 125 -13.19 0.61 4.02
C LYS A 125 -12.45 -0.07 5.16
N ALA A 126 -11.81 -1.20 4.90
CA ALA A 126 -10.99 -1.89 5.88
C ALA A 126 -9.76 -1.05 6.27
N ALA A 127 -9.08 -0.46 5.29
CA ALA A 127 -7.95 0.44 5.51
C ALA A 127 -8.36 1.69 6.32
N TYR A 128 -9.48 2.31 5.99
CA TYR A 128 -10.03 3.44 6.73
C TYR A 128 -10.38 3.05 8.18
N ASN A 129 -10.98 1.89 8.41
CA ASN A 129 -11.28 1.41 9.74
C ASN A 129 -10.00 1.12 10.56
N ALA A 130 -8.93 0.67 9.91
CA ALA A 130 -7.63 0.54 10.54
C ALA A 130 -7.08 1.91 10.93
N TRP A 131 -7.13 2.88 10.01
CA TRP A 131 -6.70 4.26 10.24
C TRP A 131 -7.42 4.91 11.44
N LEU A 132 -8.71 4.66 11.63
CA LEU A 132 -9.50 5.17 12.76
C LEU A 132 -8.95 4.76 14.14
N ASN A 133 -8.09 3.76 14.22
CA ASN A 133 -7.42 3.40 15.48
C ASN A 133 -6.20 4.29 15.78
N PHE A 134 -5.77 5.11 14.82
CA PHE A 134 -4.53 5.90 14.88
C PHE A 134 -4.71 7.34 14.38
N PRO A 135 -5.84 8.03 14.69
CA PRO A 135 -6.15 9.34 14.11
C PRO A 135 -5.18 10.44 14.56
N ASP A 136 -4.50 10.25 15.69
CA ASP A 136 -3.53 11.20 16.24
C ASP A 136 -2.09 10.93 15.76
N ILE A 137 -1.90 9.86 14.97
CA ILE A 137 -0.58 9.42 14.49
C ILE A 137 -0.50 9.55 12.97
N LEU A 138 -1.53 9.08 12.26
CA LEU A 138 -1.53 8.99 10.81
C LEU A 138 -2.10 10.23 10.15
N GLY A 139 -1.42 10.72 9.13
CA GLY A 139 -1.93 11.74 8.22
C GLY A 139 -3.16 11.27 7.43
N SER A 140 -3.75 12.18 6.68
CA SER A 140 -5.00 11.94 5.94
C SER A 140 -4.83 11.20 4.61
N THR A 141 -3.63 10.77 4.27
CA THR A 141 -3.36 9.99 3.04
C THR A 141 -3.15 8.52 3.38
N ILE A 142 -3.87 7.65 2.66
CA ILE A 142 -3.69 6.20 2.71
C ILE A 142 -3.26 5.73 1.33
N PHE A 143 -2.10 5.08 1.24
CA PHE A 143 -1.61 4.49 0.00
C PHE A 143 -2.15 3.06 -0.15
N CYS A 144 -2.60 2.67 -1.34
CA CYS A 144 -2.70 1.27 -1.69
C CYS A 144 -1.38 0.81 -2.30
N ASP A 145 -0.89 -0.30 -1.77
CA ASP A 145 0.31 -0.95 -2.22
C ASP A 145 -0.04 -1.98 -3.29
N VAL A 146 0.44 -1.73 -4.51
CA VAL A 146 0.12 -2.48 -5.73
C VAL A 146 1.38 -3.18 -6.21
N GLU A 147 1.58 -4.43 -5.77
CA GLU A 147 2.74 -5.24 -6.08
C GLU A 147 2.37 -6.60 -6.68
N GLN A 148 3.22 -7.10 -7.59
CA GLN A 148 3.07 -8.41 -8.23
C GLN A 148 3.65 -9.54 -7.34
N GLN A 149 3.13 -9.71 -6.14
CA GLN A 149 3.46 -10.87 -5.31
C GLN A 149 2.44 -12.01 -5.56
N GLU A 150 2.89 -13.28 -5.47
CA GLU A 150 1.95 -14.42 -5.61
C GLU A 150 0.76 -14.31 -4.66
N ALA A 151 0.98 -13.78 -3.46
CA ALA A 151 -0.04 -13.58 -2.46
C ALA A 151 -1.03 -12.44 -2.79
N ALA A 152 -0.67 -11.51 -3.67
CA ALA A 152 -1.52 -10.36 -3.99
C ALA A 152 -2.72 -10.71 -4.87
N GLY A 153 -2.64 -11.80 -5.65
CA GLY A 153 -3.78 -12.30 -6.42
C GLY A 153 -4.25 -11.39 -7.56
N TRP A 154 -3.33 -10.71 -8.21
CA TRP A 154 -3.61 -10.00 -9.46
C TRP A 154 -3.79 -10.98 -10.61
N TYR A 155 -4.73 -10.72 -11.50
CA TYR A 155 -4.87 -11.51 -12.73
C TYR A 155 -3.65 -11.27 -13.62
N PRO A 156 -2.90 -12.33 -13.99
CA PRO A 156 -1.78 -12.20 -14.92
C PRO A 156 -2.27 -12.17 -16.37
N SER A 157 -1.46 -11.64 -17.27
CA SER A 157 -1.75 -11.57 -18.70
C SER A 157 -2.08 -12.93 -19.37
N SER A 158 -1.58 -14.01 -18.78
CA SER A 158 -1.84 -15.37 -19.26
C SER A 158 -3.30 -15.82 -19.14
N PHE A 159 -4.12 -15.13 -18.34
CA PHE A 159 -5.56 -15.40 -18.24
C PHE A 159 -6.35 -14.84 -19.43
N GLY A 160 -5.81 -13.81 -20.12
CA GLY A 160 -6.52 -13.17 -21.22
C GLY A 160 -7.87 -12.60 -20.78
N LEU A 161 -8.95 -13.08 -21.39
CA LEU A 161 -10.31 -12.65 -21.05
C LEU A 161 -10.90 -13.44 -19.86
N ILE A 162 -11.38 -12.71 -18.88
CA ILE A 162 -12.13 -13.22 -17.72
C ILE A 162 -13.58 -12.74 -17.87
N ASN A 163 -14.50 -13.65 -18.09
CA ASN A 163 -15.92 -13.32 -18.33
C ASN A 163 -16.14 -12.25 -19.42
N GLY A 164 -15.25 -12.19 -20.43
CA GLY A 164 -15.31 -11.24 -21.54
C GLY A 164 -14.59 -9.92 -21.32
N TYR A 165 -13.96 -9.72 -20.17
CA TYR A 165 -13.16 -8.55 -19.83
C TYR A 165 -11.67 -8.89 -19.86
N GLU A 166 -10.84 -7.95 -20.27
CA GLU A 166 -9.39 -8.13 -20.18
C GLU A 166 -8.93 -8.17 -18.73
N TYR A 167 -7.90 -8.98 -18.44
CA TYR A 167 -7.37 -9.16 -17.08
C TYR A 167 -7.04 -7.83 -16.41
N TYR A 168 -6.43 -6.91 -17.14
CA TYR A 168 -6.00 -5.60 -16.64
C TYR A 168 -7.18 -4.66 -16.37
N GLU A 169 -8.31 -4.82 -17.04
CA GLU A 169 -9.51 -4.03 -16.74
C GLU A 169 -10.00 -4.33 -15.32
N LEU A 170 -10.01 -5.60 -14.94
CA LEU A 170 -10.40 -6.00 -13.59
C LEU A 170 -9.38 -5.55 -12.54
N ASN A 171 -8.08 -5.68 -12.84
CA ASN A 171 -7.02 -5.22 -11.94
C ASN A 171 -7.09 -3.70 -11.70
N ARG A 172 -7.27 -2.92 -12.75
CA ARG A 172 -7.42 -1.44 -12.67
C ARG A 172 -8.62 -1.04 -11.83
N GLU A 173 -9.74 -1.72 -11.99
CA GLU A 173 -10.97 -1.41 -11.25
C GLU A 173 -10.82 -1.64 -9.74
N VAL A 174 -10.01 -2.59 -9.30
CA VAL A 174 -9.69 -2.74 -7.88
C VAL A 174 -8.96 -1.50 -7.36
N ILE A 175 -7.95 -1.02 -8.08
CA ILE A 175 -7.18 0.17 -7.71
C ILE A 175 -8.09 1.41 -7.69
N ILE A 176 -8.88 1.59 -8.73
CA ILE A 176 -9.84 2.70 -8.85
C ILE A 176 -10.84 2.68 -7.68
N GLY A 177 -11.40 1.51 -7.39
CA GLY A 177 -12.36 1.36 -6.29
C GLY A 177 -11.77 1.72 -4.94
N PHE A 178 -10.52 1.32 -4.69
CA PHE A 178 -9.81 1.68 -3.46
C PHE A 178 -9.64 3.20 -3.34
N VAL A 179 -9.03 3.83 -4.33
CA VAL A 179 -8.72 5.28 -4.30
C VAL A 179 -9.99 6.11 -4.16
N GLN A 180 -11.04 5.77 -4.92
CA GLN A 180 -12.32 6.48 -4.86
C GLN A 180 -13.01 6.34 -3.50
N GLU A 181 -12.97 5.16 -2.90
CA GLU A 181 -13.61 4.95 -1.61
C GLU A 181 -12.86 5.67 -0.48
N ILE A 182 -11.53 5.70 -0.48
CA ILE A 182 -10.76 6.52 0.46
C ILE A 182 -11.16 7.99 0.34
N PHE A 183 -11.34 8.50 -0.90
CA PHE A 183 -11.83 9.86 -1.11
C PHE A 183 -13.25 10.06 -0.56
N ASN A 184 -14.14 9.09 -0.73
CA ASN A 184 -15.51 9.13 -0.19
C ASN A 184 -15.53 9.17 1.35
N GLN A 185 -14.51 8.61 2.01
CA GLN A 185 -14.31 8.70 3.46
C GLN A 185 -13.75 10.07 3.92
N GLY A 186 -13.53 10.99 2.98
CA GLY A 186 -13.00 12.33 3.26
C GLY A 186 -11.48 12.38 3.41
N MET A 187 -10.78 11.38 2.91
CA MET A 187 -9.34 11.25 2.95
C MET A 187 -8.74 11.29 1.54
N VAL A 188 -7.43 11.16 1.44
CA VAL A 188 -6.70 11.13 0.18
C VAL A 188 -6.23 9.70 -0.10
N GLY A 189 -6.67 9.12 -1.22
CA GLY A 189 -6.16 7.84 -1.70
C GLY A 189 -4.88 8.04 -2.51
N GLY A 190 -3.79 7.41 -2.08
CA GLY A 190 -2.54 7.34 -2.83
C GLY A 190 -2.31 5.95 -3.43
N VAL A 191 -1.31 5.83 -4.29
CA VAL A 191 -0.90 4.56 -4.89
C VAL A 191 0.61 4.39 -4.76
N TYR A 192 1.04 3.23 -4.26
CA TYR A 192 2.40 2.75 -4.31
C TYR A 192 2.53 1.63 -5.32
N SER A 193 3.59 1.64 -6.10
CA SER A 193 4.03 0.51 -6.94
C SER A 193 5.45 0.76 -7.45
N ASP A 194 6.11 -0.27 -7.97
CA ASP A 194 7.21 -0.09 -8.90
C ASP A 194 6.71 -0.06 -10.36
N PRO A 195 7.47 0.53 -11.30
CA PRO A 195 7.05 0.60 -12.70
C PRO A 195 6.84 -0.76 -13.37
N GLY A 196 7.61 -1.78 -13.01
CA GLY A 196 7.50 -3.12 -13.59
C GLY A 196 6.22 -3.82 -13.16
N ASP A 197 5.90 -3.77 -11.89
CA ASP A 197 4.66 -4.31 -11.32
C ASP A 197 3.44 -3.56 -11.87
N TRP A 198 3.52 -2.22 -11.92
CA TRP A 198 2.48 -1.40 -12.51
C TRP A 198 2.17 -1.80 -13.96
N ASP A 199 3.23 -1.97 -14.77
CA ASP A 199 3.07 -2.33 -16.17
C ASP A 199 2.42 -3.70 -16.34
N VAL A 200 2.83 -4.69 -15.55
CA VAL A 200 2.28 -6.05 -15.62
C VAL A 200 0.85 -6.13 -15.10
N ILE A 201 0.57 -5.48 -13.96
CA ILE A 201 -0.75 -5.53 -13.31
C ILE A 201 -1.79 -4.75 -14.13
N THR A 202 -1.40 -3.60 -14.68
CA THR A 202 -2.33 -2.67 -15.28
C THR A 202 -2.22 -2.55 -16.81
N ASP A 203 -1.38 -3.34 -17.46
CA ASP A 203 -1.05 -3.19 -18.88
C ASP A 203 -0.63 -1.75 -19.23
N SER A 204 0.37 -1.24 -18.50
CA SER A 204 0.94 0.10 -18.66
C SER A 204 -0.09 1.24 -18.65
N TRP A 205 -1.13 1.12 -17.81
CA TRP A 205 -2.19 2.12 -17.75
C TRP A 205 -1.70 3.50 -17.34
N THR A 206 -2.09 4.53 -18.10
CA THR A 206 -1.70 5.93 -17.88
C THR A 206 -2.84 6.83 -17.37
N GLY A 207 -3.97 6.26 -17.00
CA GLY A 207 -5.17 7.02 -16.57
C GLY A 207 -5.28 7.31 -15.07
N LEU A 208 -4.27 6.98 -14.25
CA LEU A 208 -4.31 7.12 -12.79
C LEU A 208 -4.57 8.57 -12.35
N GLY A 209 -4.04 9.54 -13.08
CA GLY A 209 -4.19 10.97 -12.77
C GLY A 209 -5.63 11.49 -12.77
N SER A 210 -6.60 10.72 -13.27
CA SER A 210 -8.03 11.02 -13.15
C SER A 210 -8.61 10.70 -11.76
N TYR A 211 -7.87 9.97 -10.93
CA TYR A 211 -8.32 9.47 -9.63
C TYR A 211 -7.47 10.00 -8.47
N THR A 212 -6.17 10.10 -8.66
CA THR A 212 -5.25 10.65 -7.65
C THR A 212 -4.03 11.30 -8.28
N SER A 213 -3.44 12.24 -7.55
CA SER A 213 -2.11 12.80 -7.82
C SER A 213 -1.07 12.35 -6.80
N HIS A 214 -1.45 11.49 -5.84
CA HIS A 214 -0.59 11.04 -4.76
C HIS A 214 0.01 9.69 -5.11
N VAL A 215 1.28 9.71 -5.49
CA VAL A 215 2.00 8.54 -5.98
C VAL A 215 3.32 8.40 -5.25
N TRP A 216 3.52 7.22 -4.72
CA TRP A 216 4.76 6.74 -4.13
C TRP A 216 5.32 5.63 -5.02
N VAL A 217 6.54 5.78 -5.49
CA VAL A 217 7.14 4.87 -6.48
C VAL A 217 8.41 4.25 -5.93
N ALA A 218 8.50 2.93 -6.02
CA ALA A 218 9.75 2.21 -5.81
C ALA A 218 10.60 2.20 -7.11
N ASP A 219 11.84 2.61 -6.98
CA ASP A 219 12.88 2.46 -8.00
C ASP A 219 14.25 2.50 -7.30
N TRP A 220 14.76 1.34 -6.93
CA TRP A 220 15.92 1.19 -6.05
C TRP A 220 17.23 1.48 -6.78
N THR A 221 17.41 2.71 -7.18
CA THR A 221 18.60 3.20 -7.88
C THR A 221 19.54 4.01 -6.98
N GLY A 222 19.14 4.26 -5.74
CA GLY A 222 19.89 4.99 -4.74
C GLY A 222 20.81 4.11 -3.88
N SER A 223 21.41 4.73 -2.89
CA SER A 223 22.33 4.09 -1.95
C SER A 223 21.84 4.26 -0.52
N SER A 224 22.04 3.25 0.32
CA SER A 224 21.75 3.31 1.76
C SER A 224 22.53 4.39 2.54
N SER A 225 23.54 4.99 1.93
CA SER A 225 24.32 6.07 2.54
C SER A 225 23.86 7.48 2.15
N GLU A 226 22.82 7.59 1.32
CA GLU A 226 22.26 8.86 0.86
C GLU A 226 21.01 9.19 1.65
N CYS A 227 20.97 10.30 2.35
CA CYS A 227 19.77 10.78 3.02
C CYS A 227 18.85 11.56 2.07
N LEU A 228 19.42 12.32 1.14
CA LEU A 228 18.68 13.09 0.15
C LEU A 228 19.28 12.86 -1.24
N PRO A 229 18.85 11.79 -1.94
CA PRO A 229 19.36 11.50 -3.28
C PRO A 229 18.95 12.57 -4.30
N THR A 230 19.68 12.65 -5.40
CA THR A 230 19.22 13.47 -6.52
C THR A 230 17.95 12.86 -7.10
N TRP A 231 16.87 13.63 -7.12
CA TRP A 231 15.55 13.17 -7.56
C TRP A 231 15.56 12.63 -9.00
N SER A 232 15.28 11.36 -9.15
CA SER A 232 15.14 10.68 -10.44
C SER A 232 13.97 9.69 -10.48
N ALA A 233 13.03 9.81 -9.52
CA ALA A 233 11.88 8.94 -9.43
C ALA A 233 11.10 8.85 -10.76
N PRO A 234 10.72 7.65 -11.20
CA PRO A 234 9.88 7.48 -12.36
C PRO A 234 8.45 7.93 -12.09
N SER A 235 7.60 7.78 -13.08
CA SER A 235 6.15 7.95 -12.97
C SER A 235 5.45 6.61 -13.14
N ILE A 236 4.33 6.42 -12.46
CA ILE A 236 3.39 5.33 -12.72
C ILE A 236 2.01 5.90 -13.07
N GLY A 237 1.26 5.20 -13.89
CA GLY A 237 -0.10 5.62 -14.25
C GLY A 237 -0.20 6.98 -14.94
N GLY A 238 0.89 7.51 -15.50
CA GLY A 238 0.96 8.87 -16.06
C GLY A 238 1.08 9.97 -15.01
N VAL A 239 1.33 9.64 -13.74
CA VAL A 239 1.49 10.56 -12.61
C VAL A 239 2.92 10.52 -12.11
N GLY A 240 3.53 11.68 -11.92
CA GLY A 240 4.87 11.79 -11.33
C GLY A 240 4.85 11.47 -9.84
N ALA A 241 5.89 10.82 -9.35
CA ALA A 241 6.01 10.48 -7.94
C ALA A 241 6.11 11.73 -7.05
N GLN A 242 5.44 11.70 -5.90
CA GLN A 242 5.67 12.62 -4.78
C GLN A 242 6.67 12.04 -3.78
N ILE A 243 6.59 10.72 -3.56
CA ILE A 243 7.50 9.94 -2.72
C ILE A 243 8.20 8.92 -3.60
N TRP A 244 9.47 8.70 -3.33
CA TRP A 244 10.33 7.78 -4.06
C TRP A 244 11.08 6.89 -3.07
N GLN A 245 10.74 5.60 -3.07
CA GLN A 245 11.52 4.58 -2.40
C GLN A 245 12.76 4.30 -3.25
N TYR A 246 13.87 4.92 -2.90
CA TYR A 246 15.09 4.89 -3.71
C TYR A 246 16.06 3.78 -3.33
N TYR A 247 15.87 3.19 -2.16
CA TYR A 247 16.66 2.05 -1.66
C TYR A 247 15.74 1.09 -0.93
N GLY A 248 15.91 -0.20 -1.19
CA GLY A 248 15.19 -1.29 -0.53
C GLY A 248 16.14 -2.36 -0.02
N SER A 249 15.87 -2.88 1.18
CA SER A 249 16.57 -3.99 1.78
C SER A 249 15.61 -4.90 2.55
N ASN A 250 16.13 -6.02 3.09
CA ASN A 250 15.30 -6.92 3.90
C ASN A 250 14.90 -6.35 5.28
N THR A 251 15.39 -5.19 5.66
CA THR A 251 15.23 -4.65 7.02
C THR A 251 14.80 -3.20 7.05
N MET A 252 14.95 -2.46 5.95
CA MET A 252 14.71 -1.03 5.91
C MET A 252 14.66 -0.56 4.46
N ASP A 253 13.68 0.26 4.17
CA ASP A 253 13.55 0.93 2.89
C ASP A 253 13.66 2.44 3.11
N LEU A 254 14.39 3.11 2.21
CA LEU A 254 14.64 4.54 2.32
C LEU A 254 13.84 5.30 1.27
N ASP A 255 13.19 6.34 1.74
CA ASP A 255 12.33 7.19 0.95
C ASP A 255 12.84 8.62 0.86
N ALA A 256 12.50 9.26 -0.24
CA ALA A 256 12.69 10.68 -0.45
C ALA A 256 11.40 11.30 -0.99
N ALA A 257 11.12 12.54 -0.63
CA ALA A 257 9.95 13.23 -1.15
C ALA A 257 10.30 14.64 -1.64
N ILE A 258 9.58 15.09 -2.69
CA ILE A 258 9.62 16.47 -3.16
C ILE A 258 8.55 17.33 -2.49
N SER A 259 7.49 16.70 -2.04
CA SER A 259 6.42 17.29 -1.24
C SER A 259 5.77 16.19 -0.41
N LEU A 260 5.38 16.51 0.80
CA LEU A 260 4.65 15.58 1.65
C LEU A 260 3.15 15.62 1.32
N PRO A 261 2.46 14.48 1.32
CA PRO A 261 1.01 14.43 1.21
C PRO A 261 0.33 15.24 2.32
N SER A 262 -0.79 15.83 2.00
CA SER A 262 -1.57 16.67 2.93
C SER A 262 -2.42 15.81 3.87
#